data_b7cff658e8f04c0760b0e665c9b4c111
#
_entry.id   b7cff658e8f04c0760b0e665c9b4c111
#
_cell.length_a   1.000
_cell.length_b   1.000
_cell.length_c   1.000
_cell.angle_alpha   90.00
_cell.angle_beta   90.00
_cell.angle_gamma   90.00
#
_symmetry.space_group_name_H-M   'P 1'
#
loop_
_entity.id
_entity.type
_entity.pdbx_description
1 polymer ?
#
loop_
_entity_poly.entity_id
_entity_poly.type
_entity_poly.pdbx_seq_one_letter_code
_entity_poly.pdbx_strand_id
1 'polypeptide(L)'
;MTRLLLGAAMLALLAGCSTVKQPELDVAVQSSGQIWNAVAHYSGRTFLSGPRWTGTQGPQLTAIDQNGQRAAYPSGAWNSWAPGRDAANVFVNINALRLEGDKLWVVDTGSPEFGGNPVSQGAKLVCIDLRTNQVVRTYFFGPDIAIAGSYVDDVRFSAGKAFLTDAGNAGIIVVDLETGAARRVLDQHTSVVARPDRDLILSNQVVKAPDGQPLRVNADPLEVSIDGVWLYYGALQGPWFKVRIQDLTNPALPPEQLAARVEFFADIPATGGSVMDAQGNLYFSDLAHDAMRVRRPDGQIDTLIVDERLHWVDAPFLDKDGTLWLPTPQMDRVALFNKGKSLVQWPVAVYRLSTQR
;
A
#
# COMPACT_ATOMS: atom_id res chain seq x y z
N MET A 1 74.29 -13.37 41.89
CA MET A 1 72.86 -13.71 42.03
C MET A 1 72.07 -12.51 41.55
N THR A 2 71.72 -12.54 40.23
CA THR A 2 71.07 -11.42 39.58
C THR A 2 69.62 -11.85 39.28
N ARG A 3 68.60 -11.21 39.83
CA ARG A 3 67.19 -11.51 39.59
C ARG A 3 66.73 -10.65 38.44
N LEU A 4 66.31 -11.30 37.37
CA LEU A 4 65.50 -10.67 36.24
C LEU A 4 64.05 -10.54 36.68
N LEU A 5 63.53 -9.35 36.63
CA LEU A 5 62.08 -9.06 36.71
C LEU A 5 61.50 -9.01 35.27
N LEU A 6 60.63 -9.97 34.93
CA LEU A 6 59.80 -9.91 33.75
C LEU A 6 58.56 -9.04 34.05
N GLY A 7 58.45 -7.93 33.37
CA GLY A 7 57.24 -7.11 33.35
C GLY A 7 56.28 -7.62 32.28
N ALA A 8 55.10 -8.11 32.66
CA ALA A 8 54.02 -8.44 31.72
C ALA A 8 53.23 -7.18 31.40
N ALA A 9 53.30 -6.74 30.14
CA ALA A 9 52.47 -5.68 29.63
C ALA A 9 51.10 -6.26 29.23
N MET A 10 50.05 -5.86 29.93
CA MET A 10 48.65 -6.23 29.65
C MET A 10 48.07 -5.23 28.62
N LEU A 11 47.94 -5.66 27.34
CA LEU A 11 47.25 -4.88 26.31
C LEU A 11 45.73 -4.99 26.61
N ALA A 12 45.10 -3.91 27.03
CA ALA A 12 43.65 -3.79 27.11
C ALA A 12 43.11 -3.50 25.71
N LEU A 13 42.48 -4.48 25.09
CA LEU A 13 41.67 -4.31 23.87
C LEU A 13 40.38 -3.59 24.28
N LEU A 14 40.29 -2.29 24.02
CA LEU A 14 39.04 -1.54 24.05
C LEU A 14 38.20 -1.96 22.81
N ALA A 15 37.30 -2.91 23.00
CA ALA A 15 36.24 -3.19 22.06
C ALA A 15 35.30 -1.99 22.04
N GLY A 16 35.48 -1.10 21.09
CA GLY A 16 34.51 -0.02 20.81
C GLY A 16 33.21 -0.64 20.33
N CYS A 17 32.20 -0.79 21.20
CA CYS A 17 30.83 -0.99 20.78
C CYS A 17 30.39 0.27 20.07
N SER A 18 30.46 0.28 18.72
CA SER A 18 29.69 1.23 17.94
C SER A 18 28.21 0.90 18.16
N THR A 19 27.54 1.71 18.98
CA THR A 19 26.08 1.67 19.09
C THR A 19 25.52 2.06 17.72
N VAL A 20 25.07 1.08 16.96
CA VAL A 20 24.27 1.33 15.76
C VAL A 20 23.05 2.10 16.25
N LYS A 21 22.97 3.39 15.89
CA LYS A 21 21.84 4.24 16.23
C LYS A 21 20.60 3.61 15.61
N GLN A 22 19.63 3.22 16.43
CA GLN A 22 18.35 2.73 15.93
C GLN A 22 17.74 3.79 15.02
N PRO A 23 17.14 3.42 13.88
CA PRO A 23 16.45 4.39 13.01
C PRO A 23 15.39 5.13 13.82
N GLU A 24 15.36 6.45 13.71
CA GLU A 24 14.39 7.28 14.41
C GLU A 24 13.09 7.35 13.62
N LEU A 25 11.97 7.10 14.30
CA LEU A 25 10.63 7.17 13.73
C LEU A 25 10.00 8.50 14.11
N ASP A 26 9.94 9.43 13.16
CA ASP A 26 9.39 10.78 13.33
C ASP A 26 7.90 10.82 13.01
N VAL A 27 7.11 11.58 13.77
CA VAL A 27 5.71 11.88 13.42
C VAL A 27 5.69 12.96 12.34
N ALA A 28 5.20 12.62 11.14
CA ALA A 28 4.98 13.59 10.07
C ALA A 28 3.64 14.30 10.19
N VAL A 29 2.57 13.54 10.40
CA VAL A 29 1.18 14.01 10.50
C VAL A 29 0.44 13.13 11.48
N GLN A 30 -0.51 13.71 12.21
CA GLN A 30 -1.41 12.94 13.10
C GLN A 30 -2.82 13.52 13.09
N SER A 31 -3.83 12.69 13.39
CA SER A 31 -5.24 13.07 13.48
C SER A 31 -5.95 12.34 14.59
N SER A 32 -6.92 13.02 15.20
CA SER A 32 -7.84 12.43 16.18
C SER A 32 -9.24 12.12 15.60
N GLY A 33 -9.39 12.17 14.27
CA GLY A 33 -10.69 11.91 13.62
C GLY A 33 -10.57 11.31 12.22
N GLN A 34 -9.40 11.40 11.58
CA GLN A 34 -9.16 10.82 10.26
C GLN A 34 -8.26 9.60 10.38
N ILE A 35 -8.62 8.53 9.67
CA ILE A 35 -7.83 7.31 9.51
C ILE A 35 -7.30 7.34 8.08
N TRP A 36 -5.98 7.31 7.92
CA TRP A 36 -5.32 7.38 6.62
C TRP A 36 -4.55 6.11 6.35
N ASN A 37 -4.83 5.46 5.22
CA ASN A 37 -4.10 4.28 4.76
C ASN A 37 -3.10 4.59 3.65
N ALA A 38 -3.23 5.72 2.94
CA ALA A 38 -2.32 6.07 1.87
C ALA A 38 -1.80 7.50 2.02
N VAL A 39 -0.56 7.69 1.58
CA VAL A 39 0.16 8.96 1.61
C VAL A 39 0.94 9.18 0.32
N ALA A 40 1.02 10.44 -0.11
CA ALA A 40 1.96 10.92 -1.11
C ALA A 40 2.51 12.27 -0.68
N HIS A 41 3.77 12.55 -0.99
CA HIS A 41 4.40 13.84 -0.70
C HIS A 41 4.98 14.47 -1.97
N TYR A 42 4.66 15.74 -2.22
CA TYR A 42 5.12 16.45 -3.41
C TYR A 42 5.31 17.93 -3.12
N SER A 43 6.52 18.44 -3.32
CA SER A 43 6.85 19.87 -3.20
C SER A 43 6.34 20.53 -1.92
N GLY A 44 6.57 19.89 -0.76
CA GLY A 44 6.18 20.39 0.55
C GLY A 44 4.68 20.23 0.88
N ARG A 45 3.92 19.55 0.03
CA ARG A 45 2.51 19.18 0.30
C ARG A 45 2.39 17.70 0.54
N THR A 46 1.60 17.32 1.53
CA THR A 46 1.28 15.92 1.86
C THR A 46 -0.17 15.64 1.49
N PHE A 47 -0.41 14.58 0.75
CA PHE A 47 -1.72 14.10 0.36
C PHE A 47 -2.03 12.81 1.11
N LEU A 48 -3.21 12.74 1.69
CA LEU A 48 -3.64 11.65 2.57
C LEU A 48 -5.03 11.19 2.21
N SER A 49 -5.24 9.90 2.12
CA SER A 49 -6.57 9.31 1.93
C SER A 49 -6.81 8.15 2.88
N GLY A 50 -8.06 7.80 3.07
CA GLY A 50 -8.45 6.66 3.89
C GLY A 50 -9.84 6.16 3.55
N PRO A 51 -10.04 4.83 3.56
CA PRO A 51 -11.29 4.22 3.17
C PRO A 51 -12.45 4.64 4.08
N ARG A 52 -13.59 4.96 3.47
CA ARG A 52 -14.81 5.39 4.17
C ARG A 52 -15.28 4.41 5.23
N TRP A 53 -15.20 3.11 4.94
CA TRP A 53 -15.68 2.05 5.83
C TRP A 53 -14.89 1.95 7.16
N THR A 54 -13.73 2.58 7.27
CA THR A 54 -12.95 2.63 8.52
C THR A 54 -13.61 3.48 9.60
N GLY A 55 -14.60 4.30 9.23
CA GLY A 55 -15.20 5.30 10.11
C GLY A 55 -14.42 6.61 10.14
N THR A 56 -13.48 6.81 9.19
CA THR A 56 -12.73 8.07 9.02
C THR A 56 -13.68 9.27 8.88
N GLN A 57 -13.35 10.38 9.50
CA GLN A 57 -14.11 11.62 9.43
C GLN A 57 -13.46 12.61 8.46
N GLY A 58 -14.28 13.41 7.75
CA GLY A 58 -13.77 14.44 6.84
C GLY A 58 -13.58 14.00 5.39
N PRO A 59 -12.74 14.72 4.61
CA PRO A 59 -12.54 14.45 3.20
C PRO A 59 -11.93 13.07 2.94
N GLN A 60 -12.32 12.44 1.81
CA GLN A 60 -11.70 11.20 1.34
C GLN A 60 -10.25 11.44 0.90
N LEU A 61 -9.96 12.62 0.34
CA LEU A 61 -8.61 13.06 0.00
C LEU A 61 -8.34 14.41 0.64
N THR A 62 -7.34 14.45 1.50
CA THR A 62 -6.90 15.66 2.21
C THR A 62 -5.52 16.07 1.68
N ALA A 63 -5.35 17.34 1.34
CA ALA A 63 -4.03 17.94 1.17
C ALA A 63 -3.64 18.74 2.42
N ILE A 64 -2.37 18.63 2.81
CA ILE A 64 -1.76 19.41 3.88
C ILE A 64 -0.62 20.22 3.24
N ASP A 65 -0.67 21.52 3.39
CA ASP A 65 0.38 22.40 2.88
C ASP A 65 1.59 22.49 3.84
N GLN A 66 2.62 23.21 3.42
CA GLN A 66 3.85 23.41 4.22
C GLN A 66 3.64 24.18 5.54
N ASN A 67 2.49 24.85 5.69
CA ASN A 67 2.10 25.54 6.93
C ASN A 67 1.23 24.65 7.83
N GLY A 68 0.97 23.39 7.43
CA GLY A 68 0.12 22.44 8.14
C GLY A 68 -1.38 22.67 7.94
N GLN A 69 -1.80 23.55 7.01
CA GLN A 69 -3.20 23.79 6.71
C GLN A 69 -3.79 22.62 5.93
N ARG A 70 -4.95 22.13 6.35
CA ARG A 70 -5.64 20.97 5.77
C ARG A 70 -6.81 21.43 4.93
N ALA A 71 -6.96 20.85 3.74
CA ALA A 71 -8.07 21.11 2.84
C ALA A 71 -8.49 19.85 2.09
N ALA A 72 -9.78 19.76 1.74
CA ALA A 72 -10.29 18.76 0.81
C ALA A 72 -9.64 18.94 -0.57
N TYR A 73 -9.12 17.87 -1.16
CA TYR A 73 -8.39 17.93 -2.42
C TYR A 73 -9.01 17.02 -3.49
N PRO A 74 -9.02 17.36 -4.79
CA PRO A 74 -8.62 18.67 -5.35
C PRO A 74 -9.61 19.79 -5.03
N SER A 75 -10.80 19.45 -4.51
CA SER A 75 -11.82 20.39 -4.04
C SER A 75 -12.81 19.72 -3.09
N GLY A 76 -13.63 20.52 -2.38
CA GLY A 76 -14.73 20.01 -1.59
C GLY A 76 -15.77 19.24 -2.41
N ALA A 77 -15.99 19.64 -3.68
CA ALA A 77 -16.93 18.96 -4.58
C ALA A 77 -16.53 17.50 -4.82
N TRP A 78 -15.24 17.22 -5.09
CA TRP A 78 -14.74 15.85 -5.27
C TRP A 78 -14.89 14.97 -4.02
N ASN A 79 -15.01 15.56 -2.85
CA ASN A 79 -15.15 14.88 -1.56
C ASN A 79 -16.60 14.84 -1.04
N SER A 80 -17.61 15.20 -1.87
CA SER A 80 -18.99 15.41 -1.44
C SER A 80 -19.94 14.23 -1.68
N TRP A 81 -19.42 13.05 -2.09
CA TRP A 81 -20.27 11.90 -2.36
C TRP A 81 -21.08 11.48 -1.12
N ALA A 82 -22.32 11.09 -1.37
CA ALA A 82 -23.20 10.46 -0.40
C ALA A 82 -24.06 9.38 -1.08
N PRO A 83 -24.58 8.39 -0.35
CA PRO A 83 -25.44 7.36 -0.90
C PRO A 83 -26.59 7.93 -1.75
N GLY A 84 -26.79 7.35 -2.94
CA GLY A 84 -27.80 7.78 -3.90
C GLY A 84 -27.41 8.95 -4.81
N ARG A 85 -26.21 9.52 -4.64
CA ARG A 85 -25.68 10.56 -5.54
C ARG A 85 -24.83 9.95 -6.67
N ASP A 86 -24.80 10.69 -7.78
CA ASP A 86 -23.87 10.39 -8.90
C ASP A 86 -22.43 10.33 -8.39
N ALA A 87 -21.69 9.35 -8.87
CA ALA A 87 -20.31 9.09 -8.47
C ALA A 87 -19.26 9.51 -9.51
N ALA A 88 -19.65 9.99 -10.68
CA ALA A 88 -18.72 10.24 -11.78
C ALA A 88 -17.59 11.23 -11.45
N ASN A 89 -17.94 12.35 -10.79
CA ASN A 89 -17.01 13.45 -10.51
C ASN A 89 -16.79 13.67 -9.01
N VAL A 90 -16.89 12.60 -8.22
CA VAL A 90 -16.68 12.60 -6.77
C VAL A 90 -16.00 11.30 -6.33
N PHE A 91 -15.28 11.33 -5.23
CA PHE A 91 -14.69 10.14 -4.61
C PHE A 91 -15.74 9.42 -3.76
N VAL A 92 -15.92 8.13 -4.04
CA VAL A 92 -16.79 7.24 -3.25
C VAL A 92 -16.02 6.67 -2.06
N ASN A 93 -14.89 6.01 -2.34
CA ASN A 93 -14.09 5.33 -1.33
C ASN A 93 -12.66 5.15 -1.83
N ILE A 94 -11.78 6.08 -1.50
CA ILE A 94 -10.38 6.02 -1.93
C ILE A 94 -9.64 4.97 -1.12
N ASN A 95 -8.88 4.09 -1.80
CA ASN A 95 -7.99 3.13 -1.15
C ASN A 95 -6.52 3.48 -1.31
N ALA A 96 -6.06 3.85 -2.50
CA ALA A 96 -4.65 4.09 -2.73
C ALA A 96 -4.35 5.43 -3.41
N LEU A 97 -3.16 5.95 -3.11
CA LEU A 97 -2.54 7.10 -3.77
C LEU A 97 -1.20 6.69 -4.38
N ARG A 98 -0.95 7.11 -5.62
CA ARG A 98 0.37 6.94 -6.24
C ARG A 98 0.83 8.24 -6.89
N LEU A 99 2.08 8.61 -6.62
CA LEU A 99 2.72 9.75 -7.26
C LEU A 99 3.58 9.27 -8.43
N GLU A 100 3.32 9.84 -9.63
CA GLU A 100 4.14 9.62 -10.82
C GLU A 100 4.51 10.99 -11.42
N GLY A 101 5.76 11.39 -11.26
CA GLY A 101 6.21 12.73 -11.66
C GLY A 101 5.47 13.83 -10.91
N ASP A 102 4.67 14.62 -11.64
CA ASP A 102 3.82 15.68 -11.10
C ASP A 102 2.33 15.32 -11.10
N LYS A 103 2.01 14.04 -11.24
CA LYS A 103 0.65 13.50 -11.24
C LYS A 103 0.39 12.70 -9.97
N LEU A 104 -0.70 13.03 -9.31
CA LEU A 104 -1.26 12.21 -8.23
C LEU A 104 -2.35 11.31 -8.83
N TRP A 105 -2.13 10.02 -8.73
CA TRP A 105 -3.09 9.01 -9.12
C TRP A 105 -3.85 8.53 -7.90
N VAL A 106 -5.16 8.44 -8.03
CA VAL A 106 -6.09 8.10 -6.95
C VAL A 106 -6.90 6.90 -7.38
N VAL A 107 -6.83 5.83 -6.62
CA VAL A 107 -7.67 4.64 -6.81
C VAL A 107 -8.92 4.80 -5.96
N ASP A 108 -10.06 4.93 -6.63
CA ASP A 108 -11.38 4.92 -6.00
C ASP A 108 -12.00 3.54 -6.22
N THR A 109 -12.17 2.79 -5.15
CA THR A 109 -12.75 1.43 -5.21
C THR A 109 -14.18 1.44 -5.74
N GLY A 110 -14.87 2.59 -5.58
CA GLY A 110 -16.28 2.74 -5.91
C GLY A 110 -17.23 1.97 -5.00
N SER A 111 -16.71 1.15 -4.09
CA SER A 111 -17.51 0.43 -3.10
C SER A 111 -17.53 1.22 -1.81
N PRO A 112 -18.68 1.74 -1.35
CA PRO A 112 -18.76 2.53 -0.12
C PRO A 112 -18.54 1.70 1.15
N GLU A 113 -18.67 0.38 1.04
CA GLU A 113 -18.58 -0.58 2.14
C GLU A 113 -17.50 -1.61 1.86
N PHE A 114 -16.84 -2.10 2.89
CA PHE A 114 -15.92 -3.23 2.78
C PHE A 114 -16.68 -4.50 2.40
N GLY A 115 -16.27 -5.18 1.32
CA GLY A 115 -16.98 -6.34 0.79
C GLY A 115 -18.29 -6.02 0.06
N GLY A 116 -18.61 -4.73 -0.13
CA GLY A 116 -19.77 -4.28 -0.91
C GLY A 116 -19.50 -4.25 -2.42
N ASN A 117 -20.54 -3.90 -3.17
CA ASN A 117 -20.43 -3.73 -4.63
C ASN A 117 -20.02 -2.30 -4.98
N PRO A 118 -19.22 -2.11 -6.04
CA PRO A 118 -19.01 -0.78 -6.60
C PRO A 118 -20.33 -0.15 -7.08
N VAL A 119 -20.52 1.13 -6.76
CA VAL A 119 -21.65 1.89 -7.30
C VAL A 119 -21.37 2.30 -8.75
N SER A 120 -22.40 2.57 -9.52
CA SER A 120 -22.26 3.01 -10.92
C SER A 120 -21.31 4.21 -11.02
N GLN A 121 -20.32 4.15 -11.92
CA GLN A 121 -19.25 5.14 -12.11
C GLN A 121 -18.41 5.43 -10.85
N GLY A 122 -18.54 4.60 -9.81
CA GLY A 122 -17.79 4.75 -8.55
C GLY A 122 -16.36 4.26 -8.68
N ALA A 123 -16.17 3.03 -9.17
CA ALA A 123 -14.84 2.46 -9.35
C ALA A 123 -14.10 3.16 -10.49
N LYS A 124 -12.94 3.77 -10.19
CA LYS A 124 -12.18 4.56 -11.17
C LYS A 124 -10.75 4.82 -10.72
N LEU A 125 -9.91 5.07 -11.71
CA LEU A 125 -8.56 5.62 -11.53
C LEU A 125 -8.58 7.09 -11.97
N VAL A 126 -8.24 8.00 -11.05
CA VAL A 126 -8.27 9.45 -11.28
C VAL A 126 -6.85 10.00 -11.29
N CYS A 127 -6.52 10.79 -12.32
CA CYS A 127 -5.25 11.48 -12.46
C CYS A 127 -5.43 12.97 -12.18
N ILE A 128 -4.70 13.50 -11.20
CA ILE A 128 -4.70 14.92 -10.81
C ILE A 128 -3.32 15.52 -11.13
N ASP A 129 -3.29 16.58 -11.91
CA ASP A 129 -2.06 17.37 -12.13
C ASP A 129 -1.80 18.25 -10.92
N LEU A 130 -0.68 18.02 -10.23
CA LEU A 130 -0.31 18.71 -8.99
C LEU A 130 0.19 20.14 -9.20
N ARG A 131 0.50 20.53 -10.46
CA ARG A 131 0.89 21.92 -10.80
C ARG A 131 -0.35 22.80 -10.97
N THR A 132 -1.42 22.23 -11.53
CA THR A 132 -2.68 22.95 -11.78
C THR A 132 -3.76 22.67 -10.76
N ASN A 133 -3.61 21.60 -9.96
CA ASN A 133 -4.61 21.07 -9.03
C ASN A 133 -5.92 20.66 -9.72
N GLN A 134 -5.83 20.23 -10.99
CA GLN A 134 -6.99 19.82 -11.78
C GLN A 134 -6.97 18.32 -12.03
N VAL A 135 -8.15 17.70 -11.98
CA VAL A 135 -8.34 16.35 -12.53
C VAL A 135 -8.17 16.45 -14.05
N VAL A 136 -7.18 15.75 -14.58
CA VAL A 136 -6.84 15.77 -16.01
C VAL A 136 -7.29 14.52 -16.75
N ARG A 137 -7.53 13.42 -16.04
CA ARG A 137 -8.05 12.18 -16.63
C ARG A 137 -8.78 11.36 -15.56
N THR A 138 -9.85 10.67 -16.01
CA THR A 138 -10.56 9.66 -15.21
C THR A 138 -10.78 8.42 -16.07
N TYR A 139 -10.41 7.26 -15.56
CA TYR A 139 -10.64 5.96 -16.15
C TYR A 139 -11.71 5.26 -15.32
N PHE A 140 -12.91 5.11 -15.88
CA PHE A 140 -14.00 4.42 -15.20
C PHE A 140 -13.92 2.92 -15.43
N PHE A 141 -14.15 2.18 -14.36
CA PHE A 141 -14.24 0.72 -14.42
C PHE A 141 -15.71 0.32 -14.42
N GLY A 142 -16.18 -0.11 -15.59
CA GLY A 142 -17.54 -0.63 -15.76
C GLY A 142 -17.76 -1.96 -15.03
N PRO A 143 -18.98 -2.48 -15.05
CA PRO A 143 -19.34 -3.72 -14.37
C PRO A 143 -18.68 -4.99 -14.96
N ASP A 144 -17.99 -4.86 -16.08
CA ASP A 144 -17.14 -5.87 -16.71
C ASP A 144 -15.70 -5.84 -16.17
N ILE A 145 -15.29 -4.74 -15.53
CA ILE A 145 -13.95 -4.53 -14.96
C ILE A 145 -14.02 -4.53 -13.43
N ALA A 146 -14.78 -3.61 -12.82
CA ALA A 146 -15.09 -3.63 -11.39
C ALA A 146 -16.40 -4.42 -11.19
N ILE A 147 -16.28 -5.75 -11.18
CA ILE A 147 -17.40 -6.68 -11.09
C ILE A 147 -18.00 -6.71 -9.68
N ALA A 148 -19.11 -7.43 -9.49
CA ALA A 148 -19.72 -7.56 -8.17
C ALA A 148 -18.73 -8.09 -7.14
N GLY A 149 -18.60 -7.41 -6.00
CA GLY A 149 -17.64 -7.74 -4.94
C GLY A 149 -16.21 -7.24 -5.21
N SER A 150 -15.94 -6.53 -6.33
CA SER A 150 -14.63 -5.93 -6.57
C SER A 150 -14.28 -4.87 -5.53
N TYR A 151 -13.03 -4.88 -5.11
CA TYR A 151 -12.40 -3.84 -4.33
C TYR A 151 -11.06 -3.51 -5.01
N VAL A 152 -11.10 -2.56 -5.97
CA VAL A 152 -9.89 -2.12 -6.69
C VAL A 152 -8.98 -1.44 -5.69
N ASP A 153 -7.78 -2.00 -5.49
CA ASP A 153 -6.97 -1.71 -4.32
C ASP A 153 -5.84 -0.73 -4.60
N ASP A 154 -4.74 -1.17 -5.20
CA ASP A 154 -3.53 -0.37 -5.39
C ASP A 154 -3.16 -0.31 -6.89
N VAL A 155 -2.22 0.57 -7.26
CA VAL A 155 -1.84 0.82 -8.66
C VAL A 155 -0.33 1.00 -8.83
N ARG A 156 0.22 0.41 -9.92
CA ARG A 156 1.57 0.69 -10.42
C ARG A 156 1.55 0.92 -11.92
N PHE A 157 2.58 1.58 -12.43
CA PHE A 157 2.65 2.01 -13.82
C PHE A 157 3.90 1.49 -14.51
N SER A 158 3.77 1.09 -15.78
CA SER A 158 4.89 0.77 -16.66
C SER A 158 4.45 0.89 -18.12
N ALA A 159 5.33 1.39 -18.99
CA ALA A 159 5.16 1.42 -20.44
C ALA A 159 3.79 1.94 -20.91
N GLY A 160 3.27 3.01 -20.30
CA GLY A 160 1.97 3.60 -20.65
C GLY A 160 0.75 2.78 -20.21
N LYS A 161 0.94 1.82 -19.31
CA LYS A 161 -0.13 1.02 -18.71
C LYS A 161 -0.20 1.25 -17.20
N ALA A 162 -1.40 1.09 -16.64
CA ALA A 162 -1.60 0.94 -15.20
C ALA A 162 -1.98 -0.51 -14.89
N PHE A 163 -1.45 -1.03 -13.81
CA PHE A 163 -1.75 -2.34 -13.25
C PHE A 163 -2.37 -2.13 -11.88
N LEU A 164 -3.58 -2.66 -11.68
CA LEU A 164 -4.28 -2.55 -10.40
C LEU A 164 -4.62 -3.93 -9.88
N THR A 165 -4.58 -4.07 -8.56
CA THR A 165 -5.06 -5.27 -7.87
C THR A 165 -6.53 -5.15 -7.54
N ASP A 166 -7.22 -6.30 -7.44
CA ASP A 166 -8.58 -6.39 -6.95
C ASP A 166 -8.62 -7.30 -5.72
N ALA A 167 -8.64 -6.67 -4.55
CA ALA A 167 -8.59 -7.35 -3.26
C ALA A 167 -9.91 -8.00 -2.86
N GLY A 168 -11.00 -7.57 -3.47
CA GLY A 168 -12.35 -8.14 -3.26
C GLY A 168 -12.61 -9.33 -4.16
N ASN A 169 -12.67 -9.12 -5.46
CA ASN A 169 -12.86 -10.17 -6.46
C ASN A 169 -11.55 -10.46 -7.18
N ALA A 170 -10.80 -11.41 -6.64
CA ALA A 170 -9.40 -11.69 -6.96
C ALA A 170 -9.05 -11.60 -8.45
N GLY A 171 -8.16 -10.68 -8.81
CA GLY A 171 -7.70 -10.46 -10.18
C GLY A 171 -6.72 -9.31 -10.29
N ILE A 172 -6.20 -9.12 -11.50
CA ILE A 172 -5.40 -7.94 -11.88
C ILE A 172 -6.14 -7.19 -12.98
N ILE A 173 -6.21 -5.87 -12.87
CA ILE A 173 -6.77 -4.99 -13.88
C ILE A 173 -5.62 -4.33 -14.63
N VAL A 174 -5.63 -4.40 -15.96
CA VAL A 174 -4.67 -3.73 -16.84
C VAL A 174 -5.39 -2.63 -17.59
N VAL A 175 -4.91 -1.39 -17.47
CA VAL A 175 -5.46 -0.21 -18.14
C VAL A 175 -4.46 0.34 -19.13
N ASP A 176 -4.88 0.55 -20.35
CA ASP A 176 -4.15 1.31 -21.35
C ASP A 176 -4.37 2.81 -21.11
N LEU A 177 -3.33 3.54 -20.72
CA LEU A 177 -3.47 4.95 -20.33
C LEU A 177 -3.69 5.88 -21.54
N GLU A 178 -3.36 5.46 -22.76
CA GLU A 178 -3.58 6.23 -23.96
C GLU A 178 -5.06 6.13 -24.40
N THR A 179 -5.55 4.90 -24.56
CA THR A 179 -6.89 4.61 -25.06
C THR A 179 -7.97 4.62 -23.98
N GLY A 180 -7.61 4.32 -22.74
CA GLY A 180 -8.54 4.11 -21.63
C GLY A 180 -9.13 2.70 -21.59
N ALA A 181 -8.76 1.82 -22.53
CA ALA A 181 -9.22 0.43 -22.50
C ALA A 181 -8.70 -0.30 -21.27
N ALA A 182 -9.60 -1.00 -20.58
CA ALA A 182 -9.26 -1.80 -19.42
C ALA A 182 -9.64 -3.26 -19.63
N ARG A 183 -8.95 -4.18 -18.99
CA ARG A 183 -9.28 -5.60 -18.95
C ARG A 183 -8.86 -6.25 -17.66
N ARG A 184 -9.57 -7.29 -17.24
CA ARG A 184 -9.18 -8.16 -16.14
C ARG A 184 -8.32 -9.32 -16.67
N VAL A 185 -7.36 -9.74 -15.84
CA VAL A 185 -6.49 -10.88 -16.10
C VAL A 185 -6.23 -11.64 -14.79
N LEU A 186 -5.89 -12.91 -14.90
CA LEU A 186 -5.60 -13.80 -13.75
C LEU A 186 -6.79 -13.92 -12.78
N ASP A 187 -8.01 -13.71 -13.24
CA ASP A 187 -9.20 -13.79 -12.39
C ASP A 187 -9.27 -15.17 -11.71
N GLN A 188 -9.42 -15.16 -10.38
CA GLN A 188 -9.47 -16.34 -9.50
C GLN A 188 -8.26 -17.28 -9.64
N HIS A 189 -7.14 -16.83 -10.25
CA HIS A 189 -5.93 -17.61 -10.26
C HIS A 189 -5.34 -17.71 -8.84
N THR A 190 -4.73 -18.85 -8.51
CA THR A 190 -4.18 -19.11 -7.16
C THR A 190 -3.17 -18.09 -6.66
N SER A 191 -2.52 -17.34 -7.57
CA SER A 191 -1.57 -16.27 -7.23
C SER A 191 -2.22 -14.97 -6.76
N VAL A 192 -3.50 -14.77 -7.05
CA VAL A 192 -4.26 -13.56 -6.66
C VAL A 192 -5.28 -13.84 -5.56
N VAL A 193 -5.57 -15.11 -5.27
CA VAL A 193 -6.52 -15.53 -4.23
C VAL A 193 -5.81 -15.70 -2.90
N ALA A 194 -6.40 -15.16 -1.84
CA ALA A 194 -5.92 -15.38 -0.47
C ALA A 194 -5.95 -16.86 -0.10
N ARG A 195 -4.83 -17.36 0.38
CA ARG A 195 -4.67 -18.78 0.73
C ARG A 195 -5.47 -19.14 1.99
N PRO A 196 -6.21 -20.25 2.00
CA PRO A 196 -6.99 -20.65 3.17
C PRO A 196 -6.14 -21.11 4.36
N ASP A 197 -4.88 -21.50 4.10
CA ASP A 197 -3.91 -21.98 5.10
C ASP A 197 -3.01 -20.86 5.65
N ARG A 198 -3.24 -19.59 5.27
CA ARG A 198 -2.48 -18.42 5.78
C ARG A 198 -3.42 -17.43 6.45
N ASP A 199 -3.51 -17.52 7.76
CA ASP A 199 -4.29 -16.56 8.53
C ASP A 199 -3.56 -15.22 8.67
N LEU A 200 -4.32 -14.13 8.70
CA LEU A 200 -3.81 -12.81 9.12
C LEU A 200 -3.79 -12.80 10.65
N ILE A 201 -2.58 -12.82 11.22
CA ILE A 201 -2.38 -12.85 12.67
C ILE A 201 -1.71 -11.55 13.08
N LEU A 202 -2.39 -10.76 13.92
CA LEU A 202 -1.87 -9.54 14.53
C LEU A 202 -2.03 -9.63 16.06
N SER A 203 -1.03 -9.15 16.78
CA SER A 203 -1.02 -9.21 18.26
C SER A 203 -1.38 -10.64 18.79
N ASN A 204 -0.88 -11.67 18.12
CA ASN A 204 -1.15 -13.09 18.42
C ASN A 204 -2.64 -13.52 18.30
N GLN A 205 -3.43 -12.78 17.54
CA GLN A 205 -4.85 -13.11 17.28
C GLN A 205 -5.13 -13.16 15.78
N VAL A 206 -5.95 -14.13 15.36
CA VAL A 206 -6.45 -14.16 13.98
C VAL A 206 -7.45 -13.03 13.80
N VAL A 207 -7.17 -12.16 12.83
CA VAL A 207 -8.11 -11.09 12.45
C VAL A 207 -9.33 -11.73 11.78
N LYS A 208 -10.52 -11.34 12.22
CA LYS A 208 -11.79 -11.88 11.73
C LYS A 208 -12.55 -10.87 10.90
N ALA A 209 -13.12 -11.35 9.81
CA ALA A 209 -14.11 -10.61 9.04
C ALA A 209 -15.42 -10.42 9.81
N PRO A 210 -16.34 -9.55 9.37
CA PRO A 210 -17.61 -9.29 10.06
C PRO A 210 -18.49 -10.53 10.26
N ASP A 211 -18.37 -11.55 9.40
CA ASP A 211 -19.06 -12.85 9.50
C ASP A 211 -18.42 -13.79 10.53
N GLY A 212 -17.32 -13.37 11.17
CA GLY A 212 -16.59 -14.15 12.17
C GLY A 212 -15.58 -15.15 11.61
N GLN A 213 -15.48 -15.31 10.28
CA GLN A 213 -14.44 -16.12 9.65
C GLN A 213 -13.09 -15.40 9.67
N PRO A 214 -11.96 -16.12 9.52
CA PRO A 214 -10.66 -15.47 9.31
C PRO A 214 -10.72 -14.50 8.13
N LEU A 215 -10.23 -13.28 8.32
CA LEU A 215 -10.18 -12.29 7.25
C LEU A 215 -9.29 -12.79 6.10
N ARG A 216 -9.82 -12.73 4.88
CA ARG A 216 -9.11 -13.06 3.64
C ARG A 216 -9.17 -11.84 2.73
N VAL A 217 -8.01 -11.36 2.31
CA VAL A 217 -7.87 -10.25 1.36
C VAL A 217 -7.08 -10.76 0.18
N ASN A 218 -7.69 -10.72 -1.00
CA ASN A 218 -7.09 -11.26 -2.22
C ASN A 218 -5.96 -10.35 -2.71
N ALA A 219 -5.70 -10.29 -4.03
CA ALA A 219 -4.62 -9.46 -4.59
C ALA A 219 -4.69 -8.02 -4.09
N ASP A 220 -3.70 -7.62 -3.34
CA ASP A 220 -3.62 -6.36 -2.60
C ASP A 220 -2.30 -5.64 -2.93
N PRO A 221 -1.13 -5.95 -2.34
CA PRO A 221 0.11 -5.26 -2.69
C PRO A 221 0.63 -5.67 -4.06
N LEU A 222 1.21 -4.69 -4.77
CA LEU A 222 1.89 -4.93 -6.04
C LEU A 222 3.07 -3.98 -6.24
N GLU A 223 4.05 -4.39 -7.05
CA GLU A 223 5.18 -3.55 -7.49
C GLU A 223 5.58 -3.88 -8.93
N VAL A 224 6.12 -2.89 -9.62
CA VAL A 224 6.78 -3.07 -10.92
C VAL A 224 8.28 -3.15 -10.70
N SER A 225 8.95 -4.13 -11.33
CA SER A 225 10.41 -4.19 -11.31
C SER A 225 11.02 -2.94 -11.93
N ILE A 226 12.23 -2.58 -11.47
CA ILE A 226 12.89 -1.34 -11.88
C ILE A 226 13.18 -1.26 -13.39
N ASP A 227 13.38 -2.40 -14.03
CA ASP A 227 13.55 -2.54 -15.48
C ASP A 227 12.22 -2.56 -16.25
N GLY A 228 11.09 -2.48 -15.56
CA GLY A 228 9.74 -2.51 -16.14
C GLY A 228 9.34 -3.86 -16.73
N VAL A 229 10.07 -4.93 -16.44
CA VAL A 229 9.84 -6.27 -17.04
C VAL A 229 8.80 -7.08 -16.27
N TRP A 230 8.78 -6.97 -14.95
CA TRP A 230 7.97 -7.80 -14.07
C TRP A 230 6.95 -7.00 -13.27
N LEU A 231 5.75 -7.53 -13.14
CA LEU A 231 4.82 -7.18 -12.08
C LEU A 231 4.98 -8.19 -10.95
N TYR A 232 5.29 -7.71 -9.74
CA TYR A 232 5.26 -8.44 -8.48
C TYR A 232 3.93 -8.17 -7.78
N TYR A 233 3.28 -9.18 -7.23
CA TYR A 233 1.98 -9.01 -6.55
C TYR A 233 1.70 -10.20 -5.64
N GLY A 234 0.76 -10.04 -4.73
CA GLY A 234 0.29 -11.10 -3.85
C GLY A 234 -1.05 -10.78 -3.21
N ALA A 235 -1.65 -11.78 -2.56
CA ALA A 235 -2.68 -11.53 -1.57
C ALA A 235 -2.06 -10.81 -0.35
N LEU A 236 -2.88 -10.10 0.45
CA LEU A 236 -2.39 -9.38 1.64
C LEU A 236 -1.58 -10.31 2.57
N GLN A 237 -2.00 -11.56 2.75
CA GLN A 237 -1.31 -12.54 3.58
C GLN A 237 -0.07 -13.14 2.94
N GLY A 238 0.26 -12.79 1.68
CA GLY A 238 1.29 -13.44 0.88
C GLY A 238 0.95 -14.90 0.51
N PRO A 239 1.85 -15.64 -0.11
CA PRO A 239 3.14 -15.20 -0.66
C PRO A 239 2.99 -14.33 -1.89
N TRP A 240 4.11 -13.79 -2.40
CA TRP A 240 4.10 -13.00 -3.62
C TRP A 240 4.53 -13.80 -4.84
N PHE A 241 3.97 -13.41 -5.96
CA PHE A 241 4.22 -13.96 -7.30
C PHE A 241 4.72 -12.87 -8.23
N LYS A 242 5.17 -13.28 -9.43
CA LYS A 242 5.57 -12.37 -10.49
C LYS A 242 5.11 -12.89 -11.85
N VAL A 243 4.87 -11.97 -12.76
CA VAL A 243 4.54 -12.27 -14.16
C VAL A 243 5.13 -11.19 -15.05
N ARG A 244 5.50 -11.54 -16.28
CA ARG A 244 6.03 -10.55 -17.22
C ARG A 244 4.95 -9.56 -17.65
N ILE A 245 5.29 -8.27 -17.60
CA ILE A 245 4.37 -7.20 -18.02
C ILE A 245 3.97 -7.36 -19.49
N GLN A 246 4.88 -7.77 -20.36
CA GLN A 246 4.57 -8.06 -21.76
C GLN A 246 3.49 -9.14 -21.95
N ASP A 247 3.45 -10.13 -21.05
CA ASP A 247 2.45 -11.20 -21.09
C ASP A 247 1.09 -10.70 -20.59
N LEU A 248 1.10 -9.92 -19.49
CA LEU A 248 -0.10 -9.24 -18.97
C LEU A 248 -0.72 -8.30 -19.99
N THR A 249 0.08 -7.62 -20.79
CA THR A 249 -0.39 -6.61 -21.76
C THR A 249 -0.75 -7.18 -23.13
N ASN A 250 -0.45 -8.46 -23.40
CA ASN A 250 -0.75 -9.13 -24.66
C ASN A 250 -2.22 -9.61 -24.71
N PRO A 251 -3.12 -8.95 -25.45
CA PRO A 251 -4.52 -9.35 -25.50
C PRO A 251 -4.75 -10.66 -26.29
N ALA A 252 -3.76 -11.11 -27.10
CA ALA A 252 -3.83 -12.35 -27.84
C ALA A 252 -3.38 -13.58 -27.05
N LEU A 253 -2.81 -13.39 -25.84
CA LEU A 253 -2.38 -14.50 -25.01
C LEU A 253 -3.60 -15.10 -24.27
N PRO A 254 -3.94 -16.38 -24.49
CA PRO A 254 -5.05 -17.03 -23.81
C PRO A 254 -4.87 -17.05 -22.30
N PRO A 255 -5.95 -16.95 -21.50
CA PRO A 255 -5.90 -16.90 -20.03
C PRO A 255 -5.10 -18.06 -19.40
N GLU A 256 -5.28 -19.29 -19.89
CA GLU A 256 -4.56 -20.48 -19.39
C GLU A 256 -3.06 -20.44 -19.70
N GLN A 257 -2.66 -19.83 -20.82
CA GLN A 257 -1.24 -19.64 -21.14
C GLN A 257 -0.63 -18.52 -20.31
N LEU A 258 -1.37 -17.46 -20.01
CA LEU A 258 -0.94 -16.42 -19.08
C LEU A 258 -0.76 -16.99 -17.67
N ALA A 259 -1.73 -17.77 -17.18
CA ALA A 259 -1.68 -18.44 -15.90
C ALA A 259 -0.44 -19.32 -15.74
N ALA A 260 -0.06 -20.06 -16.80
CA ALA A 260 1.13 -20.92 -16.82
C ALA A 260 2.47 -20.15 -16.77
N ARG A 261 2.45 -18.81 -16.95
CA ARG A 261 3.65 -17.94 -16.90
C ARG A 261 3.81 -17.21 -15.57
N VAL A 262 2.91 -17.43 -14.63
CA VAL A 262 3.04 -16.91 -13.28
C VAL A 262 4.13 -17.70 -12.54
N GLU A 263 5.06 -16.97 -11.94
CA GLU A 263 6.17 -17.54 -11.18
C GLU A 263 6.06 -17.12 -9.70
N PHE A 264 6.50 -17.99 -8.79
CA PHE A 264 6.70 -17.61 -7.39
C PHE A 264 7.82 -16.56 -7.30
N PHE A 265 7.59 -15.50 -6.51
CA PHE A 265 8.59 -14.45 -6.31
C PHE A 265 9.29 -14.57 -4.96
N ALA A 266 8.52 -14.52 -3.87
CA ALA A 266 9.07 -14.59 -2.52
C ALA A 266 7.98 -14.91 -1.49
N ASP A 267 8.38 -15.52 -0.39
CA ASP A 267 7.50 -15.71 0.77
C ASP A 267 7.49 -14.42 1.63
N ILE A 268 6.85 -13.38 1.10
CA ILE A 268 6.59 -12.12 1.83
C ILE A 268 5.48 -12.40 2.84
N PRO A 269 5.62 -11.95 4.10
CA PRO A 269 4.57 -12.08 5.13
C PRO A 269 3.35 -11.19 4.81
N ALA A 270 2.36 -11.22 5.68
CA ALA A 270 1.21 -10.33 5.58
C ALA A 270 1.67 -8.86 5.57
N THR A 271 1.27 -8.14 4.51
CA THR A 271 1.78 -6.83 4.16
C THR A 271 0.63 -5.92 3.76
N GLY A 272 0.45 -4.79 4.45
CA GLY A 272 -0.56 -3.78 4.10
C GLY A 272 -0.14 -2.89 2.93
N GLY A 273 1.15 -2.85 2.59
CA GLY A 273 1.62 -2.10 1.43
C GLY A 273 3.12 -2.11 1.26
N SER A 274 3.56 -1.69 0.08
CA SER A 274 4.96 -1.73 -0.32
C SER A 274 5.37 -0.53 -1.18
N VAL A 275 6.67 -0.33 -1.30
CA VAL A 275 7.28 0.60 -2.25
C VAL A 275 8.67 0.11 -2.64
N MET A 276 9.05 0.29 -3.92
CA MET A 276 10.37 -0.08 -4.43
C MET A 276 11.20 1.16 -4.74
N ASP A 277 12.48 1.12 -4.37
CA ASP A 277 13.43 2.20 -4.71
C ASP A 277 14.08 1.98 -6.08
N ALA A 278 14.86 2.99 -6.50
CA ALA A 278 15.58 2.96 -7.77
C ALA A 278 16.71 1.94 -7.82
N GLN A 279 17.07 1.30 -6.73
CA GLN A 279 18.06 0.21 -6.65
C GLN A 279 17.39 -1.17 -6.66
N GLY A 280 16.05 -1.24 -6.69
CA GLY A 280 15.29 -2.49 -6.66
C GLY A 280 15.13 -3.08 -5.26
N ASN A 281 15.38 -2.29 -4.21
CA ASN A 281 15.03 -2.70 -2.86
C ASN A 281 13.51 -2.55 -2.66
N LEU A 282 12.87 -3.64 -2.27
CA LEU A 282 11.43 -3.68 -1.97
C LEU A 282 11.24 -3.47 -0.48
N TYR A 283 10.71 -2.30 -0.10
CA TYR A 283 10.30 -1.99 1.27
C TYR A 283 8.84 -2.40 1.44
N PHE A 284 8.55 -3.10 2.54
CA PHE A 284 7.20 -3.60 2.83
C PHE A 284 6.94 -3.66 4.34
N SER A 285 5.68 -3.54 4.73
CA SER A 285 5.27 -3.74 6.11
C SER A 285 5.20 -5.23 6.46
N ASP A 286 5.55 -5.56 7.69
CA ASP A 286 5.29 -6.88 8.29
C ASP A 286 4.25 -6.67 9.39
N LEU A 287 2.98 -6.93 9.03
CA LEU A 287 1.84 -6.62 9.88
C LEU A 287 1.83 -7.41 11.19
N ALA A 288 2.37 -8.63 11.16
CA ALA A 288 2.40 -9.48 12.34
C ALA A 288 3.39 -9.00 13.42
N HIS A 289 4.38 -8.18 13.02
CA HIS A 289 5.49 -7.79 13.90
C HIS A 289 5.61 -6.27 14.09
N ASP A 290 4.62 -5.49 13.64
CA ASP A 290 4.67 -4.01 13.67
C ASP A 290 6.01 -3.48 13.13
N ALA A 291 6.41 -3.97 11.95
CA ALA A 291 7.75 -3.75 11.42
C ALA A 291 7.74 -3.26 9.97
N MET A 292 8.81 -2.54 9.61
CA MET A 292 9.19 -2.34 8.22
C MET A 292 10.38 -3.22 7.86
N ARG A 293 10.29 -3.90 6.73
CA ARG A 293 11.34 -4.74 6.17
C ARG A 293 11.76 -4.27 4.79
N VAL A 294 12.93 -4.72 4.36
CA VAL A 294 13.43 -4.52 3.00
C VAL A 294 13.90 -5.85 2.42
N ARG A 295 13.39 -6.18 1.23
CA ARG A 295 13.94 -7.28 0.41
C ARG A 295 14.86 -6.67 -0.63
N ARG A 296 16.12 -7.09 -0.61
CA ARG A 296 17.14 -6.65 -1.56
C ARG A 296 17.03 -7.41 -2.89
N PRO A 297 17.63 -6.91 -3.99
CA PRO A 297 17.59 -7.58 -5.28
C PRO A 297 18.15 -9.02 -5.27
N ASP A 298 19.11 -9.31 -4.39
CA ASP A 298 19.67 -10.65 -4.20
C ASP A 298 18.75 -11.62 -3.44
N GLY A 299 17.61 -11.12 -2.94
CA GLY A 299 16.60 -11.89 -2.21
C GLY A 299 16.74 -11.85 -0.69
N GLN A 300 17.81 -11.25 -0.14
CA GLN A 300 17.95 -11.08 1.31
C GLN A 300 16.86 -10.16 1.83
N ILE A 301 16.25 -10.53 2.98
CA ILE A 301 15.27 -9.72 3.69
C ILE A 301 15.86 -9.27 5.02
N ASP A 302 15.95 -7.95 5.19
CA ASP A 302 16.42 -7.31 6.43
C ASP A 302 15.25 -6.61 7.13
N THR A 303 15.31 -6.55 8.45
CA THR A 303 14.41 -5.70 9.25
C THR A 303 15.01 -4.30 9.36
N LEU A 304 14.24 -3.28 8.96
CA LEU A 304 14.63 -1.87 9.11
C LEU A 304 14.35 -1.37 10.53
N ILE A 305 13.14 -1.63 11.00
CA ILE A 305 12.65 -1.20 12.31
C ILE A 305 11.52 -2.12 12.77
N VAL A 306 11.43 -2.33 14.09
CA VAL A 306 10.27 -2.90 14.78
C VAL A 306 9.83 -1.86 15.80
N ASP A 307 8.57 -1.41 15.72
CA ASP A 307 8.03 -0.39 16.63
C ASP A 307 6.51 -0.56 16.71
N GLU A 308 5.96 -0.67 17.91
CA GLU A 308 4.51 -0.86 18.12
C GLU A 308 3.63 0.26 17.54
N ARG A 309 4.22 1.44 17.28
CA ARG A 309 3.56 2.55 16.60
C ARG A 309 3.28 2.26 15.12
N LEU A 310 3.98 1.29 14.52
CA LEU A 310 3.81 0.87 13.12
C LEU A 310 2.70 -0.16 12.94
N HIS A 311 1.71 -0.14 13.82
CA HIS A 311 0.61 -1.09 13.77
C HIS A 311 -0.23 -0.92 12.50
N TRP A 312 -0.16 -1.93 11.62
CA TRP A 312 -0.76 -1.94 10.28
C TRP A 312 -0.27 -0.78 9.41
N VAL A 313 1.01 -0.73 9.08
CA VAL A 313 1.47 0.19 8.02
C VAL A 313 0.85 -0.24 6.70
N ASP A 314 0.13 0.69 6.08
CA ASP A 314 -0.51 0.52 4.76
C ASP A 314 0.24 1.34 3.70
N ALA A 315 -0.23 1.43 2.49
CA ALA A 315 0.32 2.08 1.31
C ALA A 315 1.45 3.11 1.57
N PRO A 316 2.71 2.67 1.83
CA PRO A 316 3.83 3.56 2.13
C PRO A 316 4.26 4.33 0.88
N PHE A 317 4.84 5.50 1.10
CA PHE A 317 5.44 6.31 0.06
C PHE A 317 6.94 6.50 0.34
N LEU A 318 7.78 6.38 -0.69
CA LEU A 318 9.21 6.66 -0.61
C LEU A 318 9.51 7.98 -1.32
N ASP A 319 10.05 8.94 -0.58
CA ASP A 319 10.47 10.22 -1.14
C ASP A 319 11.84 10.10 -1.84
N LYS A 320 12.16 11.08 -2.67
CA LYS A 320 13.40 11.10 -3.46
C LYS A 320 14.68 11.18 -2.60
N ASP A 321 14.56 11.66 -1.37
CA ASP A 321 15.65 11.72 -0.40
C ASP A 321 15.86 10.42 0.39
N GLY A 322 15.09 9.37 0.10
CA GLY A 322 15.13 8.08 0.79
C GLY A 322 14.33 8.08 2.10
N THR A 323 13.40 9.00 2.29
CA THR A 323 12.48 8.98 3.43
C THR A 323 11.24 8.15 3.11
N LEU A 324 10.97 7.13 3.89
CA LEU A 324 9.70 6.39 3.90
C LEU A 324 8.66 7.17 4.70
N TRP A 325 7.48 7.35 4.13
CA TRP A 325 6.29 7.85 4.79
C TRP A 325 5.36 6.68 5.06
N LEU A 326 4.99 6.48 6.30
CA LEU A 326 4.36 5.26 6.81
C LEU A 326 3.01 5.60 7.46
N PRO A 327 1.89 5.51 6.73
CA PRO A 327 0.55 5.64 7.34
C PRO A 327 0.24 4.41 8.18
N THR A 328 -0.31 4.63 9.38
CA THR A 328 -0.64 3.56 10.34
C THR A 328 -2.13 3.57 10.69
N PRO A 329 -3.01 3.12 9.77
CA PRO A 329 -4.47 3.21 9.93
C PRO A 329 -5.04 2.28 11.00
N GLN A 330 -4.30 1.29 11.50
CA GLN A 330 -4.78 0.32 12.49
C GLN A 330 -6.05 -0.41 12.01
N MET A 331 -6.04 -0.95 10.77
CA MET A 331 -7.24 -1.45 10.10
C MET A 331 -7.96 -2.55 10.89
N ASP A 332 -7.23 -3.45 11.55
CA ASP A 332 -7.82 -4.50 12.41
C ASP A 332 -8.60 -3.94 13.61
N ARG A 333 -8.31 -2.69 14.01
CA ARG A 333 -8.91 -2.03 15.18
C ARG A 333 -10.17 -1.22 14.85
N VAL A 334 -10.53 -1.06 13.57
CA VAL A 334 -11.76 -0.33 13.22
C VAL A 334 -13.01 -1.09 13.66
N ALA A 335 -14.10 -0.36 13.83
CA ALA A 335 -15.36 -0.89 14.34
C ALA A 335 -15.90 -2.08 13.54
N LEU A 336 -15.65 -2.10 12.22
CA LEU A 336 -16.09 -3.16 11.31
C LEU A 336 -15.62 -4.55 11.73
N PHE A 337 -14.35 -4.69 12.13
CA PHE A 337 -13.76 -5.97 12.55
C PHE A 337 -13.92 -6.26 14.05
N ASN A 338 -14.53 -5.34 14.80
CA ASN A 338 -14.66 -5.40 16.25
C ASN A 338 -16.13 -5.30 16.73
N LYS A 339 -17.05 -5.94 15.98
CA LYS A 339 -18.48 -6.01 16.34
C LYS A 339 -19.12 -4.63 16.56
N GLY A 340 -18.72 -3.64 15.75
CA GLY A 340 -19.23 -2.26 15.83
C GLY A 340 -18.53 -1.36 16.85
N LYS A 341 -17.55 -1.84 17.61
CA LYS A 341 -16.78 -1.06 18.56
C LYS A 341 -15.39 -0.74 18.03
N SER A 342 -15.05 0.53 17.80
CA SER A 342 -13.70 0.94 17.42
C SER A 342 -12.72 0.73 18.59
N LEU A 343 -11.59 0.09 18.28
CA LEU A 343 -10.43 -0.10 19.14
C LEU A 343 -9.24 0.74 18.69
N VAL A 344 -9.44 1.63 17.69
CA VAL A 344 -8.41 2.53 17.16
C VAL A 344 -7.82 3.37 18.28
N GLN A 345 -6.52 3.37 18.38
CA GLN A 345 -5.77 4.20 19.33
C GLN A 345 -5.44 5.54 18.67
N TRP A 346 -6.01 6.60 19.22
CA TRP A 346 -5.81 7.95 18.73
C TRP A 346 -4.62 8.65 19.42
N PRO A 347 -3.88 9.54 18.74
CA PRO A 347 -4.07 9.92 17.33
C PRO A 347 -3.56 8.85 16.36
N VAL A 348 -4.24 8.69 15.21
CA VAL A 348 -3.69 7.98 14.05
C VAL A 348 -2.59 8.84 13.45
N ALA A 349 -1.49 8.24 13.03
CA ALA A 349 -0.31 8.96 12.56
C ALA A 349 0.17 8.47 11.19
N VAL A 350 0.90 9.34 10.50
CA VAL A 350 1.84 9.01 9.43
C VAL A 350 3.23 9.28 9.97
N TYR A 351 4.09 8.28 9.95
CA TYR A 351 5.47 8.41 10.40
C TYR A 351 6.43 8.60 9.23
N ARG A 352 7.63 9.08 9.53
CA ARG A 352 8.75 9.12 8.59
C ARG A 352 9.89 8.28 9.15
N LEU A 353 10.54 7.54 8.23
CA LEU A 353 11.69 6.69 8.52
C LEU A 353 12.73 6.88 7.41
N SER A 354 13.96 7.26 7.75
CA SER A 354 15.05 7.31 6.78
C SER A 354 15.50 5.88 6.41
N THR A 355 15.64 5.62 5.10
CA THR A 355 16.25 4.37 4.61
C THR A 355 17.78 4.46 4.54
N GLN A 356 18.36 5.66 4.66
CA GLN A 356 19.80 5.88 4.68
C GLN A 356 20.36 5.51 6.07
N ARG A 357 21.27 4.56 6.10
CA ARG A 357 22.01 4.15 7.30
C ARG A 357 23.38 4.77 7.32
#